data_25fb464d45217cd31ab0083d4be476d5
#
_entry.id   25fb464d45217cd31ab0083d4be476d5
#
_cell.length_a   1.000
_cell.length_b   1.000
_cell.length_c   1.000
_cell.angle_alpha   90.00
_cell.angle_beta   90.00
_cell.angle_gamma   90.00
#
_symmetry.space_group_name_H-M   'P 1'
#
loop_
_entity.id
_entity.type
_entity.pdbx_description
1 polymer ?
#
loop_
_entity_poly.entity_id
_entity_poly.type
_entity_poly.pdbx_seq_one_letter_code
_entity_poly.pdbx_strand_id
1 'polypeptide(L)'
;MNNDLSWIANFIWGIADDVLRDVYVRGKYRDVILPMVVIRRLDAVLEPTKQSVLNMKRWLDAAGIANQEAALRQAAGQAFYNASPFTLRDLRARAKTHQLKADFEAFLEGFSQNVQEILDKFRFRNQIPTLGDADILGSLIEKFLDHSINLSPQPVPGTDGSERLPALDNHAMGTIFEELIRRFNEENNEEAGEHFTPRDVVRLMADLAFLPIADRIESGT
;
A
#
# COMPACT_ATOMS: atom_id res chain seq x y z
N MET A 1 -8.40 21.76 -1.43
CA MET A 1 -8.31 20.31 -1.25
C MET A 1 -7.47 19.59 -2.31
N ASN A 2 -7.44 20.00 -3.59
CA ASN A 2 -6.65 19.30 -4.63
C ASN A 2 -5.12 19.48 -4.56
N ASN A 3 -4.61 20.51 -3.90
CA ASN A 3 -3.15 20.77 -3.85
C ASN A 3 -2.39 19.72 -3.03
N ASP A 4 -2.98 19.21 -1.96
CA ASP A 4 -2.30 18.26 -1.05
C ASP A 4 -2.11 16.87 -1.68
N LEU A 5 -3.09 16.38 -2.47
CA LEU A 5 -3.01 15.07 -3.11
C LEU A 5 -1.98 15.06 -4.26
N SER A 6 -1.94 16.15 -5.04
CA SER A 6 -0.93 16.30 -6.11
C SER A 6 0.49 16.37 -5.53
N TRP A 7 0.65 16.99 -4.35
CA TRP A 7 1.94 17.03 -3.67
C TRP A 7 2.40 15.63 -3.24
N ILE A 8 1.51 14.81 -2.65
CA ILE A 8 1.83 13.43 -2.26
C ILE A 8 2.22 12.60 -3.49
N ALA A 9 1.45 12.71 -4.59
CA ALA A 9 1.78 12.03 -5.84
C ALA A 9 3.15 12.47 -6.40
N ASN A 10 3.47 13.76 -6.34
CA ASN A 10 4.78 14.30 -6.74
C ASN A 10 5.90 13.77 -5.85
N PHE A 11 5.69 13.72 -4.54
CA PHE A 11 6.65 13.16 -3.60
C PHE A 11 6.95 11.69 -3.91
N ILE A 12 5.91 10.87 -4.08
CA ILE A 12 6.06 9.44 -4.41
C ILE A 12 6.75 9.28 -5.78
N TRP A 13 6.43 10.12 -6.75
CA TRP A 13 7.12 10.15 -8.04
C TRP A 13 8.61 10.47 -7.87
N GLY A 14 8.94 11.44 -7.01
CA GLY A 14 10.33 11.77 -6.68
C GLY A 14 11.12 10.61 -6.07
N ILE A 15 10.46 9.72 -5.29
CA ILE A 15 11.09 8.51 -4.75
C ILE A 15 11.65 7.64 -5.89
N ALA A 16 10.91 7.50 -7.00
CA ALA A 16 11.34 6.71 -8.14
C ALA A 16 12.65 7.24 -8.73
N ASP A 17 12.73 8.54 -8.95
CA ASP A 17 13.94 9.18 -9.48
C ASP A 17 15.10 9.16 -8.49
N ASP A 18 14.82 9.33 -7.19
CA ASP A 18 15.86 9.36 -6.14
C ASP A 18 16.49 7.99 -5.90
N VAL A 19 15.68 6.91 -5.93
CA VAL A 19 16.10 5.58 -5.47
C VAL A 19 16.36 4.62 -6.64
N LEU A 20 15.59 4.72 -7.74
CA LEU A 20 15.60 3.69 -8.78
C LEU A 20 16.45 4.06 -10.02
N ARG A 21 16.84 5.32 -10.16
CA ARG A 21 17.47 5.87 -11.38
C ARG A 21 18.66 5.05 -11.90
N ASP A 22 19.52 4.62 -10.99
CA ASP A 22 20.78 3.95 -11.38
C ASP A 22 20.62 2.43 -11.49
N VAL A 23 19.46 1.89 -11.14
CA VAL A 23 19.21 0.44 -11.08
C VAL A 23 18.15 0.01 -12.10
N TYR A 24 17.15 0.87 -12.35
CA TYR A 24 16.03 0.58 -13.23
C TYR A 24 15.94 1.58 -14.38
N VAL A 25 15.51 1.10 -15.55
CA VAL A 25 15.05 2.00 -16.62
C VAL A 25 13.70 2.60 -16.23
N ARG A 26 13.43 3.86 -16.61
CA ARG A 26 12.24 4.61 -16.18
C ARG A 26 10.92 3.84 -16.37
N GLY A 27 10.76 3.18 -17.51
CA GLY A 27 9.57 2.38 -17.79
C GLY A 27 9.31 1.22 -16.81
N LYS A 28 10.29 0.88 -15.95
CA LYS A 28 10.17 -0.16 -14.92
C LYS A 28 9.92 0.38 -13.51
N TYR A 29 9.94 1.68 -13.31
CA TYR A 29 9.70 2.29 -12.00
C TYR A 29 8.34 1.90 -11.44
N ARG A 30 7.31 1.79 -12.29
CA ARG A 30 5.96 1.38 -11.90
C ARG A 30 5.94 0.00 -11.21
N ASP A 31 6.80 -0.94 -11.64
CA ASP A 31 6.84 -2.31 -11.11
C ASP A 31 7.36 -2.36 -9.67
N VAL A 32 7.96 -1.27 -9.18
CA VAL A 32 8.43 -1.10 -7.80
C VAL A 32 7.55 -0.12 -7.02
N ILE A 33 7.29 1.06 -7.57
CA ILE A 33 6.62 2.15 -6.84
C ILE A 33 5.15 1.83 -6.55
N LEU A 34 4.38 1.33 -7.53
CA LEU A 34 2.96 1.06 -7.32
C LEU A 34 2.72 0.00 -6.23
N PRO A 35 3.38 -1.18 -6.24
CA PRO A 35 3.22 -2.12 -5.14
C PRO A 35 3.73 -1.57 -3.80
N MET A 36 4.78 -0.77 -3.76
CA MET A 36 5.25 -0.15 -2.51
C MET A 36 4.24 0.85 -1.94
N VAL A 37 3.53 1.62 -2.77
CA VAL A 37 2.42 2.48 -2.34
C VAL A 37 1.32 1.66 -1.67
N VAL A 38 0.93 0.53 -2.29
CA VAL A 38 -0.07 -0.39 -1.74
C VAL A 38 0.41 -0.98 -0.42
N ILE A 39 1.63 -1.54 -0.38
CA ILE A 39 2.22 -2.13 0.82
C ILE A 39 2.28 -1.11 1.96
N ARG A 40 2.74 0.12 1.70
CA ARG A 40 2.81 1.19 2.71
C ARG A 40 1.42 1.56 3.23
N ARG A 41 0.40 1.63 2.36
CA ARG A 41 -0.98 1.87 2.78
C ARG A 41 -1.50 0.74 3.67
N LEU A 42 -1.33 -0.51 3.26
CA LEU A 42 -1.77 -1.68 4.03
C LEU A 42 -1.08 -1.76 5.40
N ASP A 43 0.24 -1.53 5.45
CA ASP A 43 1.01 -1.47 6.69
C ASP A 43 0.46 -0.38 7.63
N ALA A 44 0.18 0.83 7.11
CA ALA A 44 -0.36 1.93 7.89
C ALA A 44 -1.78 1.65 8.44
N VAL A 45 -2.64 0.98 7.66
CA VAL A 45 -3.98 0.57 8.10
C VAL A 45 -3.91 -0.45 9.22
N LEU A 46 -2.96 -1.39 9.14
CA LEU A 46 -2.81 -2.48 10.12
C LEU A 46 -1.99 -2.09 11.36
N GLU A 47 -1.25 -0.98 11.33
CA GLU A 47 -0.37 -0.57 12.43
C GLU A 47 -1.08 -0.55 13.80
N PRO A 48 -2.30 0.01 13.97
CA PRO A 48 -2.98 0.05 15.26
C PRO A 48 -3.35 -1.33 15.82
N THR A 49 -3.58 -2.32 14.97
CA THR A 49 -4.04 -3.66 15.35
C THR A 49 -2.97 -4.74 15.23
N LYS A 50 -1.75 -4.36 14.81
CA LYS A 50 -0.64 -5.29 14.59
C LYS A 50 -0.41 -6.23 15.79
N GLN A 51 -0.34 -5.68 17.01
CA GLN A 51 -0.09 -6.46 18.20
C GLN A 51 -1.25 -7.44 18.50
N SER A 52 -2.50 -7.04 18.24
CA SER A 52 -3.67 -7.90 18.38
C SER A 52 -3.60 -9.10 17.45
N VAL A 53 -3.20 -8.89 16.18
CA VAL A 53 -3.01 -9.96 15.21
C VAL A 53 -1.90 -10.92 15.64
N LEU A 54 -0.76 -10.41 16.12
CA LEU A 54 0.35 -11.24 16.58
C LEU A 54 -0.01 -12.05 17.84
N ASN A 55 -0.79 -11.47 18.74
CA ASN A 55 -1.27 -12.18 19.93
C ASN A 55 -2.24 -13.29 19.55
N MET A 56 -3.20 -13.01 18.66
CA MET A 56 -4.13 -13.98 18.12
C MET A 56 -3.39 -15.13 17.41
N LYS A 57 -2.43 -14.79 16.53
CA LYS A 57 -1.61 -15.80 15.84
C LYS A 57 -0.92 -16.75 16.80
N ARG A 58 -0.24 -16.21 17.83
CA ARG A 58 0.43 -17.05 18.85
C ARG A 58 -0.53 -17.97 19.59
N TRP A 59 -1.71 -17.47 19.93
CA TRP A 59 -2.73 -18.28 20.60
C TRP A 59 -3.23 -19.42 19.71
N LEU A 60 -3.54 -19.12 18.44
CA LEU A 60 -4.01 -20.10 17.46
C LEU A 60 -2.95 -21.18 17.19
N ASP A 61 -1.68 -20.79 17.08
CA ASP A 61 -0.56 -21.72 16.90
C ASP A 61 -0.40 -22.63 18.11
N ALA A 62 -0.47 -22.09 19.32
CA ALA A 62 -0.40 -22.87 20.55
C ALA A 62 -1.59 -23.84 20.72
N ALA A 63 -2.76 -23.47 20.19
CA ALA A 63 -3.95 -24.33 20.19
C ALA A 63 -3.96 -25.34 19.02
N GLY A 64 -2.97 -25.33 18.12
CA GLY A 64 -2.90 -26.23 16.97
C GLY A 64 -3.96 -25.99 15.90
N ILE A 65 -4.54 -24.78 15.85
CA ILE A 65 -5.60 -24.41 14.91
C ILE A 65 -4.97 -24.06 13.54
N ALA A 66 -5.25 -24.88 12.53
CA ALA A 66 -4.68 -24.70 11.19
C ALA A 66 -5.39 -23.58 10.39
N ASN A 67 -6.73 -23.51 10.45
CA ASN A 67 -7.48 -22.46 9.75
C ASN A 67 -7.61 -21.22 10.63
N GLN A 68 -6.75 -20.24 10.39
CA GLN A 68 -6.61 -19.03 11.22
C GLN A 68 -7.21 -17.78 10.56
N GLU A 69 -7.59 -17.85 9.29
CA GLU A 69 -7.94 -16.70 8.43
C GLU A 69 -9.00 -15.79 9.06
N ALA A 70 -10.14 -16.35 9.46
CA ALA A 70 -11.25 -15.58 10.02
C ALA A 70 -10.88 -14.89 11.34
N ALA A 71 -10.19 -15.59 12.23
CA ALA A 71 -9.77 -15.07 13.53
C ALA A 71 -8.72 -13.95 13.38
N LEU A 72 -7.77 -14.09 12.45
CA LEU A 72 -6.76 -13.07 12.19
C LEU A 72 -7.36 -11.82 11.53
N ARG A 73 -8.32 -11.97 10.60
CA ARG A 73 -9.08 -10.82 10.05
C ARG A 73 -9.89 -10.11 11.13
N GLN A 74 -10.53 -10.85 12.01
CA GLN A 74 -11.26 -10.27 13.16
C GLN A 74 -10.31 -9.50 14.09
N ALA A 75 -9.15 -10.05 14.40
CA ALA A 75 -8.14 -9.38 15.22
C ALA A 75 -7.57 -8.12 14.55
N ALA A 76 -7.46 -8.11 13.23
CA ALA A 76 -7.05 -6.97 12.43
C ALA A 76 -8.15 -5.90 12.30
N GLY A 77 -9.42 -6.25 12.47
CA GLY A 77 -10.57 -5.38 12.19
C GLY A 77 -10.67 -4.98 10.72
N GLN A 78 -10.10 -5.78 9.81
CA GLN A 78 -9.99 -5.50 8.38
C GLN A 78 -10.25 -6.79 7.58
N ALA A 79 -10.58 -6.64 6.28
CA ALA A 79 -10.69 -7.77 5.36
C ALA A 79 -9.34 -8.46 5.04
N PHE A 80 -8.26 -7.98 5.63
CA PHE A 80 -6.89 -8.47 5.47
C PHE A 80 -6.11 -8.28 6.77
N TYR A 81 -4.99 -8.98 6.89
CA TYR A 81 -4.08 -8.90 8.05
C TYR A 81 -2.63 -9.05 7.59
N ASN A 82 -1.71 -8.82 8.53
CA ASN A 82 -0.30 -9.23 8.40
C ASN A 82 0.15 -9.89 9.70
N ALA A 83 0.45 -11.19 9.64
CA ALA A 83 0.87 -12.00 10.79
C ALA A 83 2.40 -12.14 10.92
N SER A 84 3.21 -11.46 10.10
CA SER A 84 4.67 -11.41 10.28
C SER A 84 5.03 -10.65 11.55
N PRO A 85 6.21 -10.85 12.14
CA PRO A 85 6.66 -10.07 13.29
C PRO A 85 7.05 -8.62 12.95
N PHE A 86 7.05 -8.25 11.66
CA PHE A 86 7.56 -6.99 11.17
C PHE A 86 6.47 -6.02 10.76
N THR A 87 6.76 -4.73 10.90
CA THR A 87 6.15 -3.58 10.19
C THR A 87 7.22 -2.97 9.27
N LEU A 88 6.83 -2.06 8.37
CA LEU A 88 7.83 -1.32 7.58
C LEU A 88 8.77 -0.47 8.47
N ARG A 89 8.29 -0.02 9.63
CA ARG A 89 9.14 0.71 10.60
C ARG A 89 10.21 -0.18 11.22
N ASP A 90 9.87 -1.43 11.55
CA ASP A 90 10.85 -2.40 12.05
C ASP A 90 11.91 -2.71 10.99
N LEU A 91 11.47 -2.86 9.73
CA LEU A 91 12.37 -3.09 8.59
C LEU A 91 13.28 -1.89 8.34
N ARG A 92 12.79 -0.64 8.46
CA ARG A 92 13.63 0.56 8.39
C ARG A 92 14.74 0.53 9.43
N ALA A 93 14.43 0.14 10.67
CA ALA A 93 15.44 0.02 11.73
C ALA A 93 16.52 -1.02 11.40
N ARG A 94 16.24 -1.95 10.50
CA ARG A 94 17.14 -3.01 10.01
C ARG A 94 17.76 -2.71 8.63
N ALA A 95 17.53 -1.53 8.06
CA ALA A 95 17.92 -1.18 6.70
C ALA A 95 19.40 -1.42 6.35
N LYS A 96 20.27 -1.41 7.34
CA LYS A 96 21.73 -1.63 7.18
C LYS A 96 22.17 -3.06 7.51
N THR A 97 21.24 -3.98 7.72
CA THR A 97 21.57 -5.38 8.03
C THR A 97 21.52 -6.26 6.79
N HIS A 98 22.38 -7.24 6.71
CA HIS A 98 22.34 -8.24 5.63
C HIS A 98 21.06 -9.09 5.62
N GLN A 99 20.23 -9.00 6.66
CA GLN A 99 18.97 -9.73 6.80
C GLN A 99 17.76 -8.97 6.25
N LEU A 100 17.91 -7.69 5.88
CA LEU A 100 16.78 -6.85 5.46
C LEU A 100 15.94 -7.51 4.36
N LYS A 101 16.60 -8.09 3.35
CA LYS A 101 15.90 -8.77 2.24
C LYS A 101 15.03 -9.92 2.75
N ALA A 102 15.58 -10.82 3.56
CA ALA A 102 14.84 -11.95 4.12
C ALA A 102 13.72 -11.50 5.07
N ASP A 103 13.98 -10.49 5.89
CA ASP A 103 12.98 -9.91 6.79
C ASP A 103 11.84 -9.25 6.00
N PHE A 104 12.13 -8.59 4.88
CA PHE A 104 11.14 -8.00 4.00
C PHE A 104 10.31 -9.06 3.26
N GLU A 105 10.93 -10.13 2.79
CA GLU A 105 10.23 -11.28 2.22
C GLU A 105 9.28 -11.91 3.25
N ALA A 106 9.74 -12.14 4.48
CA ALA A 106 8.91 -12.63 5.58
C ALA A 106 7.77 -11.67 5.94
N PHE A 107 8.01 -10.36 5.87
CA PHE A 107 6.96 -9.35 6.04
C PHE A 107 5.88 -9.47 4.96
N LEU A 108 6.25 -9.64 3.70
CA LEU A 108 5.29 -9.82 2.60
C LEU A 108 4.52 -11.15 2.73
N GLU A 109 5.19 -12.23 3.14
CA GLU A 109 4.57 -13.53 3.37
C GLU A 109 3.56 -13.52 4.52
N GLY A 110 3.72 -12.62 5.48
CA GLY A 110 2.79 -12.45 6.59
C GLY A 110 1.42 -11.90 6.22
N PHE A 111 1.23 -11.35 5.03
CA PHE A 111 -0.07 -10.86 4.58
C PHE A 111 -1.06 -12.00 4.30
N SER A 112 -2.35 -11.72 4.48
CA SER A 112 -3.45 -12.62 4.13
C SER A 112 -3.49 -12.96 2.65
N GLN A 113 -4.09 -14.10 2.30
CA GLN A 113 -4.11 -14.66 0.94
C GLN A 113 -4.58 -13.66 -0.13
N ASN A 114 -5.63 -12.89 0.14
CA ASN A 114 -6.15 -11.89 -0.81
C ASN A 114 -5.14 -10.76 -1.12
N VAL A 115 -4.30 -10.38 -0.14
CA VAL A 115 -3.20 -9.42 -0.37
C VAL A 115 -2.06 -10.08 -1.13
N GLN A 116 -1.71 -11.33 -0.81
CA GLN A 116 -0.71 -12.10 -1.58
C GLN A 116 -1.04 -12.14 -3.07
N GLU A 117 -2.30 -12.43 -3.41
CA GLU A 117 -2.78 -12.46 -4.80
C GLU A 117 -2.63 -11.10 -5.51
N ILE A 118 -2.81 -9.99 -4.78
CA ILE A 118 -2.57 -8.64 -5.31
C ILE A 118 -1.07 -8.43 -5.58
N LEU A 119 -0.21 -8.79 -4.63
CA LEU A 119 1.25 -8.66 -4.77
C LEU A 119 1.80 -9.52 -5.91
N ASP A 120 1.23 -10.71 -6.11
CA ASP A 120 1.59 -11.60 -7.22
C ASP A 120 1.21 -11.01 -8.57
N LYS A 121 0.03 -10.35 -8.68
CA LYS A 121 -0.37 -9.63 -9.90
C LYS A 121 0.58 -8.49 -10.26
N PHE A 122 1.12 -7.79 -9.27
CA PHE A 122 2.18 -6.80 -9.48
C PHE A 122 3.53 -7.43 -9.85
N ARG A 123 3.71 -8.74 -9.65
CA ARG A 123 5.01 -9.44 -9.78
C ARG A 123 6.11 -8.79 -8.94
N PHE A 124 5.73 -8.19 -7.81
CA PHE A 124 6.65 -7.41 -6.99
C PHE A 124 7.76 -8.26 -6.38
N ARG A 125 7.47 -9.52 -6.06
CA ARG A 125 8.50 -10.46 -5.55
C ARG A 125 9.69 -10.60 -6.50
N ASN A 126 9.49 -10.44 -7.81
CA ASN A 126 10.56 -10.49 -8.80
C ASN A 126 11.51 -9.28 -8.73
N GLN A 127 11.10 -8.19 -8.08
CA GLN A 127 11.92 -7.00 -7.92
C GLN A 127 12.83 -7.07 -6.69
N ILE A 128 12.47 -7.87 -5.68
CA ILE A 128 13.17 -7.95 -4.40
C ILE A 128 14.65 -8.34 -4.55
N PRO A 129 15.02 -9.33 -5.38
CA PRO A 129 16.43 -9.63 -5.62
C PRO A 129 17.21 -8.42 -6.12
N THR A 130 16.71 -7.74 -7.14
CA THR A 130 17.37 -6.55 -7.72
C THR A 130 17.49 -5.41 -6.70
N LEU A 131 16.45 -5.16 -5.90
CA LEU A 131 16.46 -4.13 -4.85
C LEU A 131 17.47 -4.46 -3.73
N GLY A 132 17.59 -5.74 -3.38
CA GLY A 132 18.55 -6.21 -2.38
C GLY A 132 19.99 -6.20 -2.88
N ASP A 133 20.22 -6.72 -4.08
CA ASP A 133 21.55 -6.82 -4.67
C ASP A 133 22.16 -5.43 -4.98
N ALA A 134 21.31 -4.45 -5.31
CA ALA A 134 21.70 -3.06 -5.49
C ALA A 134 21.77 -2.24 -4.18
N ASP A 135 21.46 -2.85 -3.03
CA ASP A 135 21.44 -2.21 -1.69
C ASP A 135 20.51 -0.98 -1.58
N ILE A 136 19.43 -0.94 -2.37
CA ILE A 136 18.49 0.18 -2.39
C ILE A 136 17.17 -0.10 -1.66
N LEU A 137 16.91 -1.35 -1.23
CA LEU A 137 15.69 -1.72 -0.54
C LEU A 137 15.50 -0.92 0.76
N GLY A 138 16.56 -0.72 1.53
CA GLY A 138 16.52 0.07 2.76
C GLY A 138 16.16 1.53 2.49
N SER A 139 16.79 2.14 1.50
CA SER A 139 16.51 3.51 1.07
C SER A 139 15.08 3.67 0.57
N LEU A 140 14.56 2.68 -0.17
CA LEU A 140 13.18 2.67 -0.64
C LEU A 140 12.19 2.65 0.53
N ILE A 141 12.38 1.78 1.50
CA ILE A 141 11.54 1.70 2.72
C ILE A 141 11.61 3.02 3.50
N GLU A 142 12.80 3.60 3.66
CA GLU A 142 13.00 4.86 4.37
C GLU A 142 12.23 6.01 3.72
N LYS A 143 12.30 6.14 2.39
CA LYS A 143 11.57 7.17 1.64
C LYS A 143 10.05 7.03 1.75
N PHE A 144 9.51 5.81 1.72
CA PHE A 144 8.08 5.57 1.94
C PHE A 144 7.63 5.80 3.39
N LEU A 145 8.55 5.85 4.34
CA LEU A 145 8.33 6.19 5.75
C LEU A 145 8.75 7.62 6.10
N ASP A 146 8.97 8.47 5.09
CA ASP A 146 9.31 9.86 5.32
C ASP A 146 8.22 10.58 6.12
N HIS A 147 8.66 11.43 7.05
CA HIS A 147 7.79 12.13 7.98
C HIS A 147 6.95 13.23 7.32
N SER A 148 7.26 13.60 6.09
CA SER A 148 6.53 14.62 5.32
C SER A 148 5.26 14.09 4.65
N ILE A 149 5.10 12.77 4.50
CA ILE A 149 3.90 12.16 3.92
C ILE A 149 3.14 11.30 4.93
N ASN A 150 1.83 11.28 4.78
CA ASN A 150 0.94 10.39 5.52
C ASN A 150 0.06 9.57 4.57
N LEU A 151 0.28 8.27 4.51
CA LEU A 151 -0.58 7.33 3.77
C LEU A 151 -1.51 6.55 4.72
N SER A 152 -1.62 6.97 5.99
CA SER A 152 -2.50 6.36 6.99
C SER A 152 -3.94 6.90 6.89
N PRO A 153 -4.97 6.10 7.25
CA PRO A 153 -6.32 6.60 7.46
C PRO A 153 -6.46 7.42 8.77
N GLN A 154 -5.39 7.54 9.54
CA GLN A 154 -5.34 8.32 10.77
C GLN A 154 -4.48 9.58 10.55
N PRO A 155 -4.84 10.72 11.14
CA PRO A 155 -3.99 11.90 11.10
C PRO A 155 -2.70 11.69 11.90
N VAL A 156 -1.66 12.42 11.52
CA VAL A 156 -0.41 12.45 12.29
C VAL A 156 -0.45 13.67 13.21
N PRO A 157 -0.40 13.48 14.54
CA PRO A 157 -0.40 14.61 15.48
C PRO A 157 0.91 15.39 15.44
N GLY A 158 0.82 16.70 15.63
CA GLY A 158 1.94 17.58 15.90
C GLY A 158 2.38 17.50 17.36
N THR A 159 3.51 18.10 17.68
CA THR A 159 4.07 18.15 19.03
C THR A 159 3.25 19.02 20.00
N ASP A 160 2.44 19.91 19.45
CA ASP A 160 1.54 20.83 20.16
C ASP A 160 0.10 20.31 20.28
N GLY A 161 -0.16 19.08 19.81
CA GLY A 161 -1.49 18.47 19.77
C GLY A 161 -2.34 18.89 18.56
N SER A 162 -1.83 19.75 17.68
CA SER A 162 -2.46 20.05 16.38
C SER A 162 -2.30 18.88 15.42
N GLU A 163 -3.03 18.91 14.31
CA GLU A 163 -2.86 17.96 13.21
C GLU A 163 -1.68 18.41 12.34
N ARG A 164 -0.60 17.63 12.31
CA ARG A 164 0.58 17.91 11.47
C ARG A 164 0.36 17.47 10.03
N LEU A 165 -0.17 16.27 9.84
CA LEU A 165 -0.54 15.74 8.53
C LEU A 165 -1.94 15.15 8.59
N PRO A 166 -2.82 15.47 7.61
CA PRO A 166 -4.18 14.99 7.59
C PRO A 166 -4.25 13.46 7.39
N ALA A 167 -5.35 12.88 7.84
CA ALA A 167 -5.74 11.54 7.50
C ALA A 167 -5.96 11.41 5.99
N LEU A 168 -5.55 10.30 5.41
CA LEU A 168 -5.80 10.00 4.00
C LEU A 168 -6.88 8.92 3.92
N ASP A 169 -8.08 9.30 3.49
CA ASP A 169 -9.17 8.36 3.28
C ASP A 169 -8.95 7.47 2.03
N ASN A 170 -9.81 6.48 1.82
CA ASN A 170 -9.68 5.56 0.70
C ASN A 170 -9.93 6.24 -0.65
N HIS A 171 -10.77 7.30 -0.69
CA HIS A 171 -11.03 8.05 -1.91
C HIS A 171 -9.79 8.85 -2.35
N ALA A 172 -9.21 9.59 -1.41
CA ALA A 172 -7.99 10.35 -1.64
C ALA A 172 -6.82 9.43 -2.01
N MET A 173 -6.68 8.27 -1.33
CA MET A 173 -5.68 7.27 -1.67
C MET A 173 -5.85 6.74 -3.10
N GLY A 174 -7.10 6.46 -3.51
CA GLY A 174 -7.41 6.07 -4.88
C GLY A 174 -7.03 7.15 -5.89
N THR A 175 -7.30 8.43 -5.60
CA THR A 175 -6.92 9.55 -6.48
C THR A 175 -5.40 9.65 -6.67
N ILE A 176 -4.62 9.48 -5.59
CA ILE A 176 -3.16 9.45 -5.68
C ILE A 176 -2.70 8.28 -6.55
N PHE A 177 -3.27 7.10 -6.34
CA PHE A 177 -2.88 5.90 -7.08
C PHE A 177 -3.18 6.03 -8.58
N GLU A 178 -4.35 6.57 -8.94
CA GLU A 178 -4.74 6.86 -10.32
C GLU A 178 -3.78 7.87 -10.97
N GLU A 179 -3.42 8.93 -10.26
CA GLU A 179 -2.46 9.91 -10.75
C GLU A 179 -1.07 9.31 -11.01
N LEU A 180 -0.62 8.40 -10.13
CA LEU A 180 0.63 7.67 -10.33
C LEU A 180 0.57 6.77 -11.57
N ILE A 181 -0.54 6.01 -11.74
CA ILE A 181 -0.74 5.16 -12.93
C ILE A 181 -0.71 6.02 -14.20
N ARG A 182 -1.44 7.15 -14.21
CA ARG A 182 -1.46 8.06 -15.36
C ARG A 182 -0.06 8.51 -15.74
N ARG A 183 0.74 8.95 -14.77
CA ARG A 183 2.13 9.41 -15.02
C ARG A 183 3.03 8.30 -15.54
N PHE A 184 2.96 7.10 -14.96
CA PHE A 184 3.75 5.97 -15.44
C PHE A 184 3.36 5.53 -16.86
N ASN A 185 2.09 5.64 -17.22
CA ASN A 185 1.63 5.34 -18.56
C ASN A 185 2.11 6.41 -19.56
N GLU A 186 2.05 7.69 -19.20
CA GLU A 186 2.58 8.79 -20.02
C GLU A 186 4.10 8.64 -20.24
N GLU A 187 4.87 8.27 -19.22
CA GLU A 187 6.31 8.03 -19.33
C GLU A 187 6.62 6.85 -20.28
N ASN A 188 5.74 5.87 -20.36
CA ASN A 188 5.87 4.71 -21.25
C ASN A 188 5.26 4.93 -22.65
N ASN A 189 4.77 6.13 -22.97
CA ASN A 189 4.00 6.42 -24.18
C ASN A 189 2.78 5.50 -24.37
N GLU A 190 2.18 5.03 -23.26
CA GLU A 190 0.96 4.24 -23.28
C GLU A 190 -0.25 5.19 -23.36
N GLU A 191 -1.21 4.93 -24.24
CA GLU A 191 -2.40 5.77 -24.37
C GLU A 191 -3.28 5.69 -23.12
N ALA A 192 -3.63 6.83 -22.54
CA ALA A 192 -4.37 6.93 -21.28
C ALA A 192 -5.73 6.20 -21.30
N GLY A 193 -6.34 6.05 -22.49
CA GLY A 193 -7.62 5.37 -22.68
C GLY A 193 -7.59 3.85 -22.58
N GLU A 194 -6.40 3.23 -22.63
CA GLU A 194 -6.28 1.76 -22.63
C GLU A 194 -6.31 1.16 -21.21
N HIS A 195 -6.02 1.94 -20.18
CA HIS A 195 -5.76 1.41 -18.85
C HIS A 195 -6.67 1.96 -17.75
N PHE A 196 -7.49 2.98 -18.07
CA PHE A 196 -8.20 3.69 -17.03
C PHE A 196 -9.50 4.33 -17.55
N THR A 197 -10.62 4.05 -16.88
CA THR A 197 -11.89 4.76 -17.12
C THR A 197 -11.98 5.93 -16.13
N PRO A 198 -12.10 7.20 -16.60
CA PRO A 198 -12.21 8.36 -15.71
C PRO A 198 -13.37 8.21 -14.71
N ARG A 199 -13.16 8.67 -13.48
CA ARG A 199 -14.14 8.50 -12.38
C ARG A 199 -15.47 9.18 -12.63
N ASP A 200 -15.48 10.32 -13.32
CA ASP A 200 -16.67 11.04 -13.72
C ASP A 200 -17.51 10.22 -14.69
N VAL A 201 -16.87 9.50 -15.62
CA VAL A 201 -17.52 8.54 -16.53
C VAL A 201 -18.06 7.35 -15.74
N VAL A 202 -17.28 6.77 -14.82
CA VAL A 202 -17.75 5.65 -13.97
C VAL A 202 -18.94 6.09 -13.12
N ARG A 203 -18.90 7.30 -12.55
CA ARG A 203 -20.01 7.86 -11.79
C ARG A 203 -21.24 8.04 -12.68
N LEU A 204 -21.09 8.63 -13.84
CA LEU A 204 -22.20 8.77 -14.80
C LEU A 204 -22.81 7.42 -15.17
N MET A 205 -21.99 6.41 -15.44
CA MET A 205 -22.45 5.05 -15.73
C MET A 205 -23.21 4.44 -14.56
N ALA A 206 -22.69 4.61 -13.33
CA ALA A 206 -23.36 4.15 -12.12
C ALA A 206 -24.70 4.87 -11.91
N ASP A 207 -24.73 6.19 -12.06
CA ASP A 207 -25.94 6.99 -11.94
C ASP A 207 -27.00 6.57 -12.97
N LEU A 208 -26.62 6.39 -14.23
CA LEU A 208 -27.53 5.92 -15.29
C LEU A 208 -28.06 4.50 -15.04
N ALA A 209 -27.24 3.62 -14.47
CA ALA A 209 -27.62 2.24 -14.20
C ALA A 209 -28.51 2.09 -12.95
N PHE A 210 -28.21 2.84 -11.88
CA PHE A 210 -28.77 2.60 -10.56
C PHE A 210 -29.83 3.62 -10.13
N LEU A 211 -29.75 4.90 -10.54
CA LEU A 211 -30.76 5.90 -10.18
C LEU A 211 -32.19 5.50 -10.58
N PRO A 212 -32.44 4.89 -11.77
CA PRO A 212 -33.79 4.48 -12.16
C PRO A 212 -34.40 3.38 -11.29
N ILE A 213 -33.57 2.68 -10.50
CA ILE A 213 -33.99 1.54 -9.68
C ILE A 213 -33.59 1.74 -8.19
N ALA A 214 -33.16 2.95 -7.81
CA ALA A 214 -32.62 3.24 -6.47
C ALA A 214 -33.58 2.83 -5.35
N ASP A 215 -34.89 3.02 -5.54
CA ASP A 215 -35.95 2.66 -4.59
C ASP A 215 -36.13 1.13 -4.43
N ARG A 216 -35.52 0.34 -5.30
CA ARG A 216 -35.59 -1.14 -5.30
C ARG A 216 -34.29 -1.81 -4.88
N ILE A 217 -33.24 -1.02 -4.63
CA ILE A 217 -31.95 -1.53 -4.17
C ILE A 217 -32.04 -1.68 -2.66
N GLU A 218 -32.06 -2.93 -2.21
CA GLU A 218 -31.93 -3.25 -0.78
C GLU A 218 -30.44 -3.30 -0.42
N SER A 219 -30.08 -2.83 0.79
CA SER A 219 -28.74 -3.01 1.32
C SER A 219 -28.45 -4.51 1.41
N GLY A 220 -27.48 -4.97 0.64
CA GLY A 220 -27.11 -6.39 0.60
C GLY A 220 -26.77 -6.93 1.97
N THR A 221 -27.22 -8.14 2.23
CA THR A 221 -26.81 -9.00 3.34
C THR A 221 -25.38 -9.49 3.16
#